data_599d5fceb50c410687fb2d2c6396881d
#
_entry.id   599d5fceb50c410687fb2d2c6396881d
#
_cell.length_a   1.000
_cell.length_b   1.000
_cell.length_c   1.000
_cell.angle_alpha   90.00
_cell.angle_beta   90.00
_cell.angle_gamma   90.00
#
_symmetry.space_group_name_H-M   'P 1'
#
loop_
_entity.id
_entity.type
_entity.pdbx_description
1 polymer ?
#
loop_
_entity_poly.entity_id
_entity_poly.type
_entity_poly.pdbx_seq_one_letter_code
_entity_poly.pdbx_strand_id
1 'polypeptide(L)'
;EMEKEGVLSIIKYPSNIRHSYWRYIVKLSEKIDRNLLRQKMLKKEIAIDWPYDPPLHLQPVFKNLYGTKEGMMKRSEQAMKRHVCLPIHLKITEENAMYIVSEFKKILKEKGDV
;
A
#
# COMPACT_ATOMS: atom_id res chain seq x y z
N GLU A 1 -15.61 -6.75 -1.26
CA GLU A 1 -16.33 -5.73 -0.49
C GLU A 1 -15.59 -4.40 -0.57
N MET A 2 -14.42 -4.20 0.07
CA MET A 2 -13.66 -2.93 0.08
C MET A 2 -13.32 -2.35 -1.31
N GLU A 3 -13.09 -3.19 -2.34
CA GLU A 3 -12.95 -2.70 -3.73
C GLU A 3 -14.25 -2.11 -4.28
N LYS A 4 -15.39 -2.76 -4.01
CA LYS A 4 -16.70 -2.27 -4.44
C LYS A 4 -17.09 -0.97 -3.76
N GLU A 5 -16.64 -0.78 -2.54
CA GLU A 5 -16.84 0.44 -1.75
C GLU A 5 -15.86 1.57 -2.12
N GLY A 6 -14.92 1.32 -3.04
CA GLY A 6 -13.92 2.29 -3.49
C GLY A 6 -12.87 2.66 -2.44
N VAL A 7 -12.76 1.88 -1.36
CA VAL A 7 -11.83 2.13 -0.25
C VAL A 7 -10.40 1.76 -0.64
N LEU A 8 -10.24 0.69 -1.40
CA LEU A 8 -8.96 0.24 -1.95
C LEU A 8 -9.16 -0.44 -3.30
N SER A 9 -8.08 -0.65 -4.02
CA SER A 9 -8.05 -1.54 -5.17
C SER A 9 -6.89 -2.52 -5.09
N ILE A 10 -7.13 -3.75 -5.58
CA ILE A 10 -6.14 -4.82 -5.67
C ILE A 10 -5.60 -4.87 -7.09
N ILE A 11 -4.30 -5.11 -7.23
CA ILE A 11 -3.68 -5.28 -8.54
C ILE A 11 -4.18 -6.58 -9.17
N LYS A 12 -4.80 -6.46 -10.35
CA LYS A 12 -5.27 -7.62 -11.13
C LYS A 12 -4.20 -8.05 -12.11
N TYR A 13 -3.96 -9.34 -12.20
CA TYR A 13 -3.01 -9.95 -13.12
C TYR A 13 -3.73 -10.65 -14.25
N PRO A 14 -3.15 -10.67 -15.47
CA PRO A 14 -3.64 -11.53 -16.54
C PRO A 14 -3.66 -13.00 -16.10
N SER A 15 -4.65 -13.76 -16.58
CA SER A 15 -4.84 -15.17 -16.18
C SER A 15 -3.70 -16.10 -16.57
N ASN A 16 -2.90 -15.73 -17.55
CA ASN A 16 -1.72 -16.47 -18.02
C ASN A 16 -0.43 -16.16 -17.25
N ILE A 17 -0.51 -15.33 -16.20
CA ILE A 17 0.66 -14.97 -15.37
C ILE A 17 0.50 -15.62 -13.99
N ARG A 18 1.54 -16.33 -13.54
CA ARG A 18 1.68 -16.74 -12.15
C ARG A 18 2.50 -15.70 -11.40
N HIS A 19 1.85 -14.93 -10.54
CA HIS A 19 2.51 -13.90 -9.73
C HIS A 19 3.31 -14.54 -8.58
N SER A 20 4.52 -14.02 -8.35
CA SER A 20 5.38 -14.52 -7.27
C SER A 20 4.99 -14.03 -5.87
N TYR A 21 4.16 -12.98 -5.79
CA TYR A 21 3.77 -12.32 -4.55
C TYR A 21 4.93 -11.94 -3.64
N TRP A 22 6.03 -11.47 -4.25
CA TRP A 22 7.13 -10.89 -3.48
C TRP A 22 6.66 -9.77 -2.52
N ARG A 23 5.64 -9.02 -2.93
CA ARG A 23 4.88 -8.08 -2.09
C ARG A 23 3.40 -8.18 -2.38
N TYR A 24 2.59 -8.07 -1.34
CA TYR A 24 1.14 -7.99 -1.50
C TYR A 24 0.71 -6.52 -1.45
N ILE A 25 0.60 -5.91 -2.62
CA ILE A 25 0.36 -4.48 -2.78
C ILE A 25 -1.15 -4.22 -2.92
N VAL A 26 -1.66 -3.29 -2.14
CA VAL A 26 -2.99 -2.69 -2.31
C VAL A 26 -2.85 -1.19 -2.52
N LYS A 27 -3.74 -0.61 -3.31
CA LYS A 27 -3.80 0.83 -3.56
C LYS A 27 -4.98 1.41 -2.79
N LEU A 28 -4.70 2.31 -1.87
CA LEU A 28 -5.70 2.97 -1.03
C LEU A 28 -6.46 4.07 -1.81
N SER A 29 -7.66 4.40 -1.34
CA SER A 29 -8.37 5.63 -1.72
C SER A 29 -7.55 6.86 -1.31
N GLU A 30 -7.70 7.96 -2.05
CA GLU A 30 -7.03 9.24 -1.73
C GLU A 30 -7.48 9.85 -0.40
N LYS A 31 -8.62 9.40 0.10
CA LYS A 31 -9.20 9.87 1.36
C LYS A 31 -8.56 9.24 2.60
N ILE A 32 -7.74 8.21 2.42
CA ILE A 32 -7.14 7.44 3.52
C ILE A 32 -5.75 7.96 3.83
N ASP A 33 -5.52 8.38 5.06
CA ASP A 33 -4.19 8.66 5.59
C ASP A 33 -3.47 7.35 5.91
N ARG A 34 -2.53 6.96 5.04
CA ARG A 34 -1.78 5.72 5.23
C ARG A 34 -0.82 5.74 6.43
N ASN A 35 -0.41 6.92 6.92
CA ASN A 35 0.42 7.01 8.13
C ASN A 35 -0.42 6.67 9.36
N LEU A 36 -1.62 7.23 9.43
CA LEU A 36 -2.57 6.91 10.50
C LEU A 36 -3.00 5.44 10.44
N LEU A 37 -3.29 4.92 9.24
CA LEU A 37 -3.56 3.50 9.03
C LEU A 37 -2.42 2.63 9.55
N ARG A 38 -1.16 2.97 9.22
CA ARG A 38 0.02 2.25 9.72
C ARG A 38 0.10 2.23 11.24
N GLN A 39 -0.13 3.38 11.88
CA GLN A 39 -0.12 3.48 13.34
C GLN A 39 -1.20 2.60 13.99
N LYS A 40 -2.41 2.59 13.42
CA LYS A 40 -3.51 1.74 13.91
C LYS A 40 -3.23 0.26 13.70
N MET A 41 -2.69 -0.13 12.53
CA MET A 41 -2.29 -1.51 12.24
C MET A 41 -1.17 -1.98 13.17
N LEU A 42 -0.19 -1.12 13.45
CA LEU A 42 0.91 -1.44 14.35
C LEU A 42 0.43 -1.70 15.78
N LYS A 43 -0.61 -1.00 16.27
CA LYS A 43 -1.25 -1.30 17.56
C LYS A 43 -1.90 -2.69 17.61
N LYS A 44 -2.13 -3.30 16.45
CA LYS A 44 -2.62 -4.68 16.29
C LYS A 44 -1.50 -5.66 15.97
N GLU A 45 -0.24 -5.25 16.18
CA GLU A 45 0.95 -6.04 15.88
C GLU A 45 1.09 -6.41 14.39
N ILE A 46 0.47 -5.62 13.50
CA ILE A 46 0.52 -5.80 12.05
C ILE A 46 1.35 -4.68 11.44
N ALA A 47 2.53 -5.04 10.92
CA ALA A 47 3.40 -4.09 10.23
C ALA A 47 2.99 -3.98 8.75
N ILE A 48 2.64 -2.78 8.31
CA ILE A 48 2.47 -2.45 6.89
C ILE A 48 3.52 -1.43 6.47
N ASP A 49 3.95 -1.49 5.22
CA ASP A 49 4.95 -0.57 4.68
C ASP A 49 4.57 -0.08 3.26
N TRP A 50 5.37 0.84 2.73
CA TRP A 50 5.29 1.33 1.35
C TRP A 50 6.69 1.66 0.85
N PRO A 51 7.46 0.64 0.46
CA PRO A 51 8.80 0.84 -0.04
C PRO A 51 8.80 1.71 -1.31
N TYR A 52 9.97 2.30 -1.61
CA TYR A 52 10.18 3.15 -2.78
C TYR A 52 9.44 4.49 -2.79
N ASP A 53 9.07 5.00 -1.61
CA ASP A 53 8.54 6.34 -1.45
C ASP A 53 9.55 7.21 -0.68
N PRO A 54 10.00 8.34 -1.24
CA PRO A 54 9.60 8.90 -2.52
C PRO A 54 10.11 8.10 -3.72
N PRO A 55 9.42 8.19 -4.89
CA PRO A 55 9.82 7.48 -6.10
C PRO A 55 11.21 7.91 -6.59
N LEU A 56 11.85 7.06 -7.36
CA LEU A 56 13.28 7.16 -7.70
C LEU A 56 13.71 8.54 -8.20
N HIS A 57 12.93 9.14 -9.10
CA HIS A 57 13.22 10.47 -9.64
C HIS A 57 13.13 11.61 -8.60
N LEU A 58 12.51 11.38 -7.43
CA LEU A 58 12.45 12.32 -6.32
C LEU A 58 13.51 12.06 -5.24
N GLN A 59 14.33 11.05 -5.40
CA GLN A 59 15.46 10.82 -4.50
C GLN A 59 16.54 11.91 -4.69
N PRO A 60 17.23 12.33 -3.62
CA PRO A 60 18.21 13.43 -3.68
C PRO A 60 19.24 13.26 -4.78
N VAL A 61 19.76 12.05 -4.97
CA VAL A 61 20.78 11.77 -6.00
C VAL A 61 20.28 12.09 -7.41
N PHE A 62 19.05 11.72 -7.74
CA PHE A 62 18.50 11.97 -9.08
C PHE A 62 18.13 13.44 -9.28
N LYS A 63 17.60 14.09 -8.23
CA LYS A 63 17.37 15.55 -8.25
C LYS A 63 18.66 16.31 -8.52
N ASN A 64 19.74 15.94 -7.85
CA ASN A 64 21.01 16.64 -7.96
C ASN A 64 21.73 16.37 -9.31
N LEU A 65 21.73 15.10 -9.78
CA LEU A 65 22.45 14.72 -11.00
C LEU A 65 21.67 15.07 -12.28
N TYR A 66 20.35 14.98 -12.26
CA TYR A 66 19.52 15.06 -13.47
C TYR A 66 18.45 16.16 -13.42
N GLY A 67 18.41 16.96 -12.36
CA GLY A 67 17.43 18.03 -12.22
C GLY A 67 15.98 17.56 -12.17
N THR A 68 15.76 16.29 -11.76
CA THR A 68 14.41 15.72 -11.69
C THR A 68 13.60 16.38 -10.57
N LYS A 69 12.30 16.54 -10.77
CA LYS A 69 11.42 17.23 -9.83
C LYS A 69 10.02 16.64 -9.81
N GLU A 70 9.25 17.01 -8.79
CA GLU A 70 7.84 16.64 -8.68
C GLU A 70 7.04 17.09 -9.90
N GLY A 71 6.07 16.26 -10.30
CA GLY A 71 5.24 16.47 -11.48
C GLY A 71 5.79 15.91 -12.77
N MET A 72 7.06 15.49 -12.83
CA MET A 72 7.65 14.88 -14.03
C MET A 72 7.08 13.50 -14.33
N MET A 73 6.76 12.72 -13.28
CA MET A 73 6.24 11.36 -13.39
C MET A 73 4.93 11.19 -12.59
N LYS A 74 3.91 11.96 -12.95
CA LYS A 74 2.64 12.07 -12.21
C LYS A 74 2.01 10.73 -11.86
N ARG A 75 1.99 9.75 -12.79
CA ARG A 75 1.40 8.42 -12.54
C ARG A 75 2.17 7.65 -11.47
N SER A 76 3.50 7.67 -11.52
CA SER A 76 4.36 7.02 -10.52
C SER A 76 4.21 7.70 -9.16
N GLU A 77 4.21 9.02 -9.13
CA GLU A 77 4.03 9.80 -7.91
C GLU A 77 2.70 9.50 -7.23
N GLN A 78 1.60 9.47 -7.99
CA GLN A 78 0.28 9.11 -7.47
C GLN A 78 0.22 7.66 -6.99
N ALA A 79 0.82 6.73 -7.71
CA ALA A 79 0.87 5.33 -7.30
C ALA A 79 1.64 5.17 -5.98
N MET A 80 2.81 5.81 -5.88
CA MET A 80 3.64 5.75 -4.67
C MET A 80 2.98 6.39 -3.44
N LYS A 81 2.21 7.45 -3.61
CA LYS A 81 1.45 8.07 -2.50
C LYS A 81 0.33 7.19 -1.94
N ARG A 82 -0.15 6.21 -2.69
CA ARG A 82 -1.38 5.46 -2.37
C ARG A 82 -1.17 3.98 -2.12
N HIS A 83 -0.01 3.43 -2.44
CA HIS A 83 0.22 2.01 -2.21
C HIS A 83 0.60 1.72 -0.76
N VAL A 84 0.17 0.57 -0.29
CA VAL A 84 0.66 -0.08 0.93
C VAL A 84 0.90 -1.55 0.65
N CYS A 85 1.87 -2.13 1.33
CA CYS A 85 2.16 -3.56 1.29
C CYS A 85 1.66 -4.21 2.57
N LEU A 86 0.82 -5.22 2.43
CA LEU A 86 0.41 -6.07 3.54
C LEU A 86 1.48 -7.13 3.81
N PRO A 87 1.59 -7.62 5.05
CA PRO A 87 2.55 -8.67 5.39
C PRO A 87 2.38 -9.90 4.50
N ILE A 88 3.48 -10.37 3.93
CA ILE A 88 3.53 -11.62 3.17
C ILE A 88 4.91 -12.26 3.34
N HIS A 89 4.94 -13.48 3.87
CA HIS A 89 6.14 -14.32 3.96
C HIS A 89 5.73 -15.78 4.25
N LEU A 90 6.66 -16.72 4.11
CA LEU A 90 6.40 -18.14 4.20
C LEU A 90 5.83 -18.64 5.55
N LYS A 91 5.96 -17.85 6.61
CA LYS A 91 5.43 -18.20 7.94
C LYS A 91 4.02 -17.65 8.20
N ILE A 92 3.42 -16.90 7.27
CA ILE A 92 2.04 -16.43 7.41
C ILE A 92 1.12 -17.61 7.14
N THR A 93 0.37 -17.99 8.17
CA THR A 93 -0.70 -19.00 8.09
C THR A 93 -1.97 -18.38 7.52
N GLU A 94 -2.94 -19.21 7.14
CA GLU A 94 -4.27 -18.73 6.73
C GLU A 94 -4.96 -17.94 7.84
N GLU A 95 -4.82 -18.38 9.10
CA GLU A 95 -5.35 -17.68 10.27
C GLU A 95 -4.73 -16.28 10.41
N ASN A 96 -3.41 -16.16 10.27
CA ASN A 96 -2.73 -14.86 10.28
C ASN A 96 -3.23 -13.97 9.14
N ALA A 97 -3.39 -14.51 7.94
CA ALA A 97 -3.90 -13.75 6.80
C ALA A 97 -5.32 -13.24 7.05
N MET A 98 -6.19 -14.09 7.60
CA MET A 98 -7.57 -13.72 7.97
C MET A 98 -7.57 -12.63 9.05
N TYR A 99 -6.71 -12.73 10.06
CA TYR A 99 -6.55 -11.72 11.09
C TYR A 99 -6.13 -10.37 10.49
N ILE A 100 -5.07 -10.35 9.66
CA ILE A 100 -4.58 -9.15 8.97
C ILE A 100 -5.70 -8.48 8.18
N VAL A 101 -6.41 -9.25 7.36
CA VAL A 101 -7.50 -8.72 6.52
C VAL A 101 -8.67 -8.20 7.38
N SER A 102 -9.02 -8.89 8.47
CA SER A 102 -10.11 -8.48 9.34
C SER A 102 -9.81 -7.17 10.06
N GLU A 103 -8.62 -7.01 10.63
CA GLU A 103 -8.21 -5.78 11.32
C GLU A 103 -8.04 -4.62 10.33
N PHE A 104 -7.44 -4.87 9.17
CA PHE A 104 -7.34 -3.88 8.10
C PHE A 104 -8.71 -3.35 7.67
N LYS A 105 -9.67 -4.26 7.48
CA LYS A 105 -11.06 -3.91 7.14
C LYS A 105 -11.77 -3.11 8.24
N LYS A 106 -11.62 -3.51 9.51
CA LYS A 106 -12.20 -2.79 10.66
C LYS A 106 -11.69 -1.35 10.71
N ILE A 107 -10.37 -1.17 10.66
CA ILE A 107 -9.73 0.14 10.72
C ILE A 107 -10.20 1.04 9.58
N LEU A 108 -10.30 0.52 8.36
CA LEU A 108 -10.76 1.30 7.19
C LEU A 108 -12.26 1.64 7.23
N LYS A 109 -13.06 0.91 8.01
CA LYS A 109 -14.50 1.18 8.18
C LYS A 109 -14.81 2.11 9.35
N GLU A 110 -13.86 2.35 10.24
CA GLU A 110 -14.00 3.35 11.31
C GLU A 110 -14.12 4.74 10.67
N LYS A 111 -15.36 5.22 10.54
CA LYS A 111 -15.66 6.51 9.91
C LYS A 111 -15.01 7.65 10.68
N GLY A 112 -14.20 8.43 10.01
CA GLY A 112 -13.72 9.71 10.47
C GLY A 112 -12.28 9.78 10.97
N ASP A 113 -11.56 8.64 11.11
CA ASP A 113 -10.24 8.62 11.75
C ASP A 113 -9.12 7.99 10.90
N VAL A 114 -9.35 7.78 9.60
CA VAL A 114 -8.30 7.25 8.70
C VAL A 114 -8.29 7.98 7.36
#